data_31245ecc6461f9a684debca3bdc2a646
#
_entry.id   31245ecc6461f9a684debca3bdc2a646
#
_cell.length_a   1.000
_cell.length_b   1.000
_cell.length_c   1.000
_cell.angle_alpha   90.00
_cell.angle_beta   90.00
_cell.angle_gamma   90.00
#
_symmetry.space_group_name_H-M   'P 1'
#
loop_
_entity.id
_entity.type
_entity.pdbx_description
1 polymer ?
#
loop_
_entity_poly.entity_id
_entity_poly.type
_entity_poly.pdbx_seq_one_letter_code
_entity_poly.pdbx_strand_id
1 'polypeptide(L)'
;LTMLSGCSKDEVEETIQPLVADAIEEEDSQAEAVEDGDESPLIPEIDTSVKIQAGSRIAVVSKSTKGEYWKMVKKGMEDAVAAINDAYGYKKDDAITMTFEGPEDEQDVESEINIIDAVIAENPEVLCISAGDMDSCQAQLEAAHENGIPVIVFDSNVSEKKLVRAYRG
;
A
#
# COMPACT_ATOMS: atom_id res chain seq x y z
N LEU A 1 -63.34 -48.82 -0.41
CA LEU A 1 -64.53 -48.19 -1.01
C LEU A 1 -64.15 -46.75 -1.45
N THR A 2 -64.00 -46.67 -2.72
CA THR A 2 -64.55 -45.68 -3.67
C THR A 2 -63.97 -44.29 -3.65
N MET A 3 -63.27 -44.01 -4.70
CA MET A 3 -63.60 -43.22 -5.89
C MET A 3 -63.15 -41.80 -5.76
N LEU A 4 -62.25 -41.45 -6.62
CA LEU A 4 -62.41 -40.87 -7.96
C LEU A 4 -62.60 -39.34 -7.97
N SER A 5 -61.83 -38.79 -8.76
CA SER A 5 -62.09 -37.80 -9.80
C SER A 5 -61.57 -36.43 -9.38
N GLY A 6 -60.77 -35.74 -10.06
CA GLY A 6 -60.54 -35.65 -11.46
C GLY A 6 -60.47 -34.18 -11.86
N CYS A 7 -59.61 -33.84 -12.74
CA CYS A 7 -59.64 -32.63 -13.60
C CYS A 7 -59.65 -31.26 -12.89
N SER A 8 -58.93 -30.32 -13.29
CA SER A 8 -58.78 -29.81 -14.64
C SER A 8 -57.54 -28.93 -14.72
N LYS A 9 -56.85 -29.06 -15.78
CA LYS A 9 -55.99 -27.99 -16.35
C LYS A 9 -56.92 -26.85 -16.76
N ASP A 10 -56.62 -25.70 -16.30
CA ASP A 10 -56.96 -24.48 -17.03
C ASP A 10 -55.74 -23.62 -17.11
N GLU A 11 -55.36 -23.44 -18.35
CA GLU A 11 -54.37 -22.49 -18.83
C GLU A 11 -54.80 -21.09 -18.44
N VAL A 12 -53.90 -20.38 -17.77
CA VAL A 12 -53.90 -18.93 -17.85
C VAL A 12 -52.54 -18.53 -18.40
N GLU A 13 -52.48 -18.50 -19.71
CA GLU A 13 -51.52 -17.66 -20.42
C GLU A 13 -51.81 -16.23 -20.03
N GLU A 14 -51.07 -15.70 -19.06
CA GLU A 14 -51.03 -14.28 -18.84
C GLU A 14 -49.75 -13.73 -19.48
N THR A 15 -49.97 -13.23 -20.63
CA THR A 15 -49.15 -12.40 -21.48
C THR A 15 -48.36 -11.36 -20.64
N ILE A 16 -47.12 -11.64 -20.34
CA ILE A 16 -46.20 -10.60 -19.89
C ILE A 16 -45.51 -10.04 -21.14
N GLN A 17 -46.02 -8.93 -21.61
CA GLN A 17 -45.35 -8.11 -22.62
C GLN A 17 -43.98 -7.68 -22.09
N PRO A 18 -42.94 -7.72 -22.90
CA PRO A 18 -41.68 -7.08 -22.55
C PRO A 18 -41.85 -5.55 -22.67
N LEU A 19 -42.00 -4.92 -21.53
CA LEU A 19 -41.92 -3.47 -21.45
C LEU A 19 -40.45 -3.10 -21.22
N VAL A 20 -40.01 -2.15 -22.01
CA VAL A 20 -38.73 -1.44 -21.93
C VAL A 20 -37.51 -2.15 -22.54
N ALA A 21 -37.51 -2.32 -23.85
CA ALA A 21 -36.33 -2.10 -24.62
C ALA A 21 -36.38 -0.64 -25.10
N ASP A 22 -35.92 0.27 -24.26
CA ASP A 22 -35.63 1.64 -24.71
C ASP A 22 -34.49 2.20 -23.90
N ALA A 23 -33.48 2.61 -24.66
CA ALA A 23 -32.45 3.58 -24.26
C ALA A 23 -31.52 3.18 -23.11
N ILE A 24 -30.57 2.28 -23.36
CA ILE A 24 -29.22 2.53 -22.92
C ILE A 24 -28.49 3.11 -24.13
N GLU A 25 -28.51 4.41 -24.25
CA GLU A 25 -27.54 5.12 -25.06
C GLU A 25 -26.18 4.76 -24.50
N GLU A 26 -25.38 4.05 -25.31
CA GLU A 26 -23.95 3.93 -25.13
C GLU A 26 -23.40 5.35 -25.17
N GLU A 27 -23.24 5.96 -23.99
CA GLU A 27 -22.31 7.06 -23.88
C GLU A 27 -20.93 6.48 -24.16
N ASP A 28 -20.55 6.62 -25.41
CA ASP A 28 -19.18 6.56 -25.88
C ASP A 28 -18.37 7.57 -25.03
N SER A 29 -17.88 7.11 -23.88
CA SER A 29 -16.91 7.87 -23.12
C SER A 29 -15.63 7.84 -23.94
N GLN A 30 -15.54 8.79 -24.87
CA GLN A 30 -14.27 9.22 -25.41
C GLN A 30 -13.38 9.52 -24.20
N ALA A 31 -12.45 8.61 -23.94
CA ALA A 31 -11.30 8.93 -23.13
C ALA A 31 -10.63 10.11 -23.84
N GLU A 32 -10.96 11.31 -23.39
CA GLU A 32 -10.17 12.48 -23.71
C GLU A 32 -8.74 12.15 -23.29
N ALA A 33 -7.88 12.10 -24.29
CA ALA A 33 -6.45 12.07 -24.08
C ALA A 33 -6.15 13.25 -23.16
N VAL A 34 -5.74 12.97 -21.93
CA VAL A 34 -5.20 13.97 -21.03
C VAL A 34 -4.01 14.53 -21.75
N GLU A 35 -4.15 15.74 -22.30
CA GLU A 35 -3.06 16.48 -22.88
C GLU A 35 -1.97 16.60 -21.82
N ASP A 36 -0.78 16.24 -22.22
CA ASP A 36 0.52 16.40 -21.58
C ASP A 36 0.65 17.84 -21.06
N GLY A 37 0.15 18.08 -19.84
CA GLY A 37 0.03 19.37 -19.23
C GLY A 37 0.64 19.36 -17.84
N ASP A 38 1.81 19.96 -17.74
CA ASP A 38 2.52 20.29 -16.51
C ASP A 38 2.96 19.06 -15.69
N GLU A 39 4.05 18.44 -16.09
CA GLU A 39 4.82 17.56 -15.24
C GLU A 39 5.38 18.36 -14.04
N SER A 40 4.51 18.74 -13.12
CA SER A 40 4.96 19.06 -11.77
C SER A 40 5.70 17.83 -11.25
N PRO A 41 6.96 17.96 -10.83
CA PRO A 41 7.72 16.81 -10.38
C PRO A 41 6.94 16.11 -9.26
N LEU A 42 6.65 14.82 -9.42
CA LEU A 42 5.99 13.99 -8.41
C LEU A 42 6.73 14.01 -7.08
N ILE A 43 8.02 14.35 -7.12
CA ILE A 43 8.88 14.51 -5.96
C ILE A 43 8.99 16.01 -5.67
N PRO A 44 8.59 16.46 -4.46
CA PRO A 44 8.71 17.85 -4.08
C PRO A 44 10.17 18.30 -4.01
N GLU A 45 10.39 19.60 -4.08
CA GLU A 45 11.72 20.19 -3.89
C GLU A 45 12.32 19.75 -2.54
N ILE A 46 13.53 19.23 -2.57
CA ILE A 46 14.24 18.75 -1.38
C ILE A 46 14.87 19.91 -0.64
N ASP A 47 14.46 20.13 0.62
CA ASP A 47 15.07 21.12 1.50
C ASP A 47 16.43 20.63 2.01
N THR A 48 17.50 21.08 1.39
CA THR A 48 18.86 20.72 1.77
C THR A 48 19.40 21.48 3.00
N SER A 49 18.60 22.36 3.61
CA SER A 49 18.95 22.99 4.91
C SER A 49 18.86 21.98 6.07
N VAL A 50 18.05 20.93 5.92
CA VAL A 50 17.96 19.81 6.85
C VAL A 50 19.22 18.95 6.73
N LYS A 51 19.88 18.66 7.85
CA LYS A 51 21.06 17.79 7.83
C LYS A 51 20.63 16.32 7.80
N ILE A 52 21.03 15.61 6.76
CA ILE A 52 20.91 14.17 6.65
C ILE A 52 22.31 13.57 6.71
N GLN A 53 22.48 12.49 7.47
CA GLN A 53 23.77 11.83 7.57
C GLN A 53 24.07 11.06 6.28
N ALA A 54 25.25 11.24 5.72
CA ALA A 54 25.71 10.46 4.58
C ALA A 54 25.80 8.96 4.93
N GLY A 55 25.48 8.10 3.98
CA GLY A 55 25.49 6.66 4.16
C GLY A 55 24.32 6.11 5.00
N SER A 56 23.34 6.93 5.35
CA SER A 56 22.15 6.50 6.09
C SER A 56 21.39 5.39 5.36
N ARG A 57 20.79 4.48 6.12
CA ARG A 57 19.99 3.38 5.59
C ARG A 57 18.54 3.52 6.02
N ILE A 58 17.65 3.55 5.05
CA ILE A 58 16.19 3.49 5.23
C ILE A 58 15.77 2.04 5.07
N ALA A 59 15.12 1.49 6.06
CA ALA A 59 14.52 0.16 5.94
C ALA A 59 13.01 0.29 5.79
N VAL A 60 12.43 -0.38 4.79
CA VAL A 60 10.99 -0.41 4.54
C VAL A 60 10.51 -1.83 4.66
N VAL A 61 9.53 -2.06 5.53
CA VAL A 61 8.79 -3.32 5.61
C VAL A 61 7.34 -3.06 5.24
N SER A 62 6.92 -3.66 4.14
CA SER A 62 5.56 -3.58 3.65
C SER A 62 4.79 -4.85 3.97
N LYS A 63 3.48 -4.76 4.17
CA LYS A 63 2.61 -5.92 4.41
C LYS A 63 2.55 -6.89 3.22
N SER A 64 3.03 -6.47 2.04
CA SER A 64 3.25 -7.36 0.89
C SER A 64 4.30 -6.78 -0.05
N THR A 65 4.97 -7.66 -0.77
CA THR A 65 5.88 -7.30 -1.87
C THR A 65 5.31 -7.64 -3.24
N LYS A 66 4.12 -8.25 -3.29
CA LYS A 66 3.44 -8.65 -4.53
C LYS A 66 2.43 -7.61 -5.03
N GLY A 67 2.17 -7.68 -6.32
CA GLY A 67 1.19 -6.84 -7.02
C GLY A 67 1.74 -5.51 -7.52
N GLU A 68 1.00 -4.91 -8.44
CA GLU A 68 1.42 -3.66 -9.09
C GLU A 68 1.45 -2.47 -8.12
N TYR A 69 0.53 -2.44 -7.16
CA TYR A 69 0.50 -1.40 -6.14
C TYR A 69 1.83 -1.33 -5.36
N TRP A 70 2.30 -2.46 -4.83
CA TRP A 70 3.54 -2.49 -4.04
C TRP A 70 4.79 -2.24 -4.88
N LYS A 71 4.77 -2.63 -6.17
CA LYS A 71 5.83 -2.27 -7.11
C LYS A 71 5.89 -0.76 -7.33
N MET A 72 4.73 -0.11 -7.47
CA MET A 72 4.65 1.35 -7.63
C MET A 72 5.09 2.08 -6.36
N VAL A 73 4.66 1.61 -5.18
CA VAL A 73 5.09 2.16 -3.89
C VAL A 73 6.62 2.08 -3.75
N LYS A 74 7.19 0.90 -3.99
CA LYS A 74 8.64 0.69 -3.97
C LYS A 74 9.35 1.64 -4.93
N LYS A 75 8.88 1.73 -6.18
CA LYS A 75 9.47 2.60 -7.20
C LYS A 75 9.43 4.07 -6.77
N GLY A 76 8.32 4.55 -6.24
CA GLY A 76 8.19 5.91 -5.74
C GLY A 76 9.15 6.22 -4.60
N MET A 77 9.35 5.27 -3.67
CA MET A 77 10.32 5.40 -2.59
C MET A 77 11.77 5.39 -3.11
N GLU A 78 12.09 4.53 -4.06
CA GLU A 78 13.41 4.50 -4.72
C GLU A 78 13.71 5.82 -5.43
N ASP A 79 12.73 6.39 -6.13
CA ASP A 79 12.87 7.68 -6.82
C ASP A 79 13.08 8.84 -5.82
N ALA A 80 12.37 8.81 -4.69
CA ALA A 80 12.54 9.79 -3.63
C ALA A 80 13.96 9.72 -3.02
N VAL A 81 14.47 8.52 -2.74
CA VAL A 81 15.83 8.33 -2.24
C VAL A 81 16.88 8.79 -3.26
N ALA A 82 16.67 8.50 -4.54
CA ALA A 82 17.54 9.00 -5.61
C ALA A 82 17.57 10.53 -5.65
N ALA A 83 16.40 11.19 -5.58
CA ALA A 83 16.29 12.63 -5.56
C ALA A 83 16.99 13.26 -4.34
N ILE A 84 16.87 12.65 -3.16
CA ILE A 84 17.57 13.09 -1.96
C ILE A 84 19.09 12.98 -2.17
N ASN A 85 19.57 11.85 -2.66
CA ASN A 85 20.99 11.65 -2.93
C ASN A 85 21.54 12.69 -3.93
N ASP A 86 20.78 12.99 -4.98
CA ASP A 86 21.17 13.99 -5.98
C ASP A 86 21.19 15.40 -5.37
N ALA A 87 20.19 15.78 -4.58
CA ALA A 87 20.11 17.08 -3.94
C ALA A 87 21.24 17.34 -2.94
N TYR A 88 21.65 16.31 -2.18
CA TYR A 88 22.75 16.38 -1.23
C TYR A 88 24.13 16.09 -1.87
N GLY A 89 24.16 15.65 -3.12
CA GLY A 89 25.38 15.24 -3.80
C GLY A 89 26.03 13.97 -3.27
N TYR A 90 25.24 13.12 -2.59
CA TYR A 90 25.70 11.85 -2.01
C TYR A 90 25.89 10.79 -3.08
N LYS A 91 27.04 10.10 -3.05
CA LYS A 91 27.41 9.08 -4.04
C LYS A 91 28.25 7.99 -3.38
N LYS A 92 28.16 6.79 -3.93
CA LYS A 92 28.91 5.61 -3.44
C LYS A 92 28.61 5.34 -1.96
N ASP A 93 29.64 5.31 -1.13
CA ASP A 93 29.53 5.01 0.30
C ASP A 93 28.78 6.10 1.11
N ASP A 94 28.69 7.32 0.56
CA ASP A 94 27.92 8.42 1.16
C ASP A 94 26.44 8.37 0.77
N ALA A 95 26.06 7.58 -0.24
CA ALA A 95 24.69 7.51 -0.69
C ALA A 95 23.76 6.94 0.38
N ILE A 96 22.62 7.60 0.56
CA ILE A 96 21.50 7.03 1.32
C ILE A 96 21.00 5.80 0.57
N THR A 97 20.83 4.71 1.28
CA THR A 97 20.32 3.43 0.73
C THR A 97 18.95 3.09 1.29
N MET A 98 18.19 2.29 0.57
CA MET A 98 16.89 1.79 1.00
C MET A 98 16.78 0.30 0.73
N THR A 99 16.27 -0.44 1.73
CA THR A 99 15.76 -1.81 1.54
C THR A 99 14.25 -1.78 1.51
N PHE A 100 13.63 -2.67 0.75
CA PHE A 100 12.18 -2.83 0.67
C PHE A 100 11.85 -4.31 0.77
N GLU A 101 11.36 -4.71 1.92
CA GLU A 101 11.12 -6.09 2.30
C GLU A 101 9.68 -6.29 2.74
N GLY A 102 9.24 -7.54 2.84
CA GLY A 102 7.90 -7.90 3.29
C GLY A 102 7.52 -9.29 2.84
N PRO A 103 6.45 -9.86 3.39
CA PRO A 103 5.91 -11.12 2.93
C PRO A 103 5.37 -11.02 1.51
N GLU A 104 5.13 -12.14 0.88
CA GLU A 104 4.41 -12.15 -0.40
C GLU A 104 2.90 -11.99 -0.22
N ASP A 105 2.35 -12.48 0.89
CA ASP A 105 0.93 -12.43 1.24
C ASP A 105 0.71 -11.46 2.40
N GLU A 106 -0.22 -10.52 2.24
CA GLU A 106 -0.58 -9.54 3.28
C GLU A 106 -1.13 -10.18 4.57
N GLN A 107 -1.55 -11.43 4.51
CA GLN A 107 -2.06 -12.18 5.66
C GLN A 107 -0.98 -12.99 6.38
N ASP A 108 0.24 -13.03 5.85
CA ASP A 108 1.37 -13.71 6.47
C ASP A 108 2.06 -12.83 7.53
N VAL A 109 1.32 -12.57 8.59
CA VAL A 109 1.75 -11.73 9.72
C VAL A 109 3.00 -12.30 10.41
N GLU A 110 3.15 -13.63 10.47
CA GLU A 110 4.32 -14.26 11.08
C GLU A 110 5.60 -13.93 10.29
N SER A 111 5.55 -14.05 8.97
CA SER A 111 6.68 -13.65 8.13
C SER A 111 6.98 -12.15 8.24
N GLU A 112 5.94 -11.29 8.31
CA GLU A 112 6.13 -9.86 8.50
C GLU A 112 6.86 -9.55 9.80
N ILE A 113 6.45 -10.12 10.92
CA ILE A 113 7.09 -9.96 12.23
C ILE A 113 8.56 -10.38 12.17
N ASN A 114 8.85 -11.54 11.60
CA ASN A 114 10.23 -12.04 11.47
C ASN A 114 11.11 -11.11 10.61
N ILE A 115 10.56 -10.53 9.55
CA ILE A 115 11.26 -9.54 8.71
C ILE A 115 11.53 -8.27 9.50
N ILE A 116 10.54 -7.75 10.26
CA ILE A 116 10.74 -6.55 11.09
C ILE A 116 11.83 -6.80 12.12
N ASP A 117 11.83 -7.94 12.81
CA ASP A 117 12.87 -8.29 13.79
C ASP A 117 14.28 -8.33 13.16
N ALA A 118 14.40 -8.94 11.97
CA ALA A 118 15.66 -8.99 11.24
C ALA A 118 16.15 -7.59 10.85
N VAL A 119 15.26 -6.75 10.36
CA VAL A 119 15.54 -5.35 9.97
C VAL A 119 15.98 -4.50 11.16
N ILE A 120 15.29 -4.62 12.31
CA ILE A 120 15.68 -3.92 13.54
C ILE A 120 17.08 -4.33 14.01
N ALA A 121 17.40 -5.63 13.92
CA ALA A 121 18.73 -6.14 14.30
C ALA A 121 19.87 -5.56 13.46
N GLU A 122 19.58 -5.09 12.25
CA GLU A 122 20.52 -4.39 11.37
C GLU A 122 20.70 -2.90 11.70
N ASN A 123 19.90 -2.37 12.62
CA ASN A 123 19.96 -1.00 13.13
C ASN A 123 19.93 0.09 12.04
N PRO A 124 18.83 0.21 11.27
CA PRO A 124 18.67 1.27 10.27
C PRO A 124 18.49 2.65 10.95
N GLU A 125 18.77 3.73 10.23
CA GLU A 125 18.51 5.10 10.70
C GLU A 125 17.02 5.43 10.77
N VAL A 126 16.19 4.74 9.99
CA VAL A 126 14.73 4.85 10.05
C VAL A 126 14.09 3.55 9.57
N LEU A 127 12.99 3.18 10.21
CA LEU A 127 12.15 2.06 9.83
C LEU A 127 10.79 2.56 9.36
N CYS A 128 10.44 2.24 8.12
CA CYS A 128 9.12 2.51 7.55
C CYS A 128 8.31 1.22 7.52
N ILE A 129 7.09 1.23 8.08
CA ILE A 129 6.24 0.03 8.18
C ILE A 129 4.85 0.29 7.58
N SER A 130 4.37 -0.65 6.78
CA SER A 130 2.95 -0.81 6.45
C SER A 130 2.49 -2.14 7.02
N ALA A 131 1.84 -2.12 8.19
CA ALA A 131 1.49 -3.33 8.93
C ALA A 131 0.30 -4.08 8.28
N GLY A 132 0.40 -5.39 8.17
CA GLY A 132 -0.70 -6.27 7.76
C GLY A 132 -1.80 -6.35 8.82
N ASP A 133 -1.43 -6.29 10.08
CA ASP A 133 -2.34 -6.22 11.22
C ASP A 133 -1.88 -5.14 12.21
N MET A 134 -2.82 -4.31 12.70
CA MET A 134 -2.50 -3.12 13.50
C MET A 134 -1.90 -3.42 14.88
N ASP A 135 -2.18 -4.59 15.43
CA ASP A 135 -1.78 -4.98 16.80
C ASP A 135 -0.59 -5.95 16.81
N SER A 136 -0.35 -6.63 15.71
CA SER A 136 0.60 -7.75 15.64
C SER A 136 2.06 -7.36 15.83
N CYS A 137 2.45 -6.14 15.43
CA CYS A 137 3.84 -5.68 15.45
C CYS A 137 4.20 -4.82 16.68
N GLN A 138 3.37 -4.81 17.74
CA GLN A 138 3.61 -3.96 18.91
C GLN A 138 4.98 -4.20 19.54
N ALA A 139 5.37 -5.47 19.73
CA ALA A 139 6.66 -5.80 20.34
C ALA A 139 7.85 -5.31 19.50
N GLN A 140 7.73 -5.35 18.20
CA GLN A 140 8.72 -4.85 17.26
C GLN A 140 8.83 -3.32 17.29
N LEU A 141 7.69 -2.62 17.41
CA LEU A 141 7.67 -1.16 17.60
C LEU A 141 8.35 -0.75 18.90
N GLU A 142 8.11 -1.49 20.00
CA GLU A 142 8.78 -1.30 21.27
C GLU A 142 10.29 -1.53 21.15
N ALA A 143 10.71 -2.62 20.49
CA ALA A 143 12.12 -2.92 20.24
C ALA A 143 12.80 -1.84 19.38
N ALA A 144 12.16 -1.36 18.34
CA ALA A 144 12.67 -0.26 17.51
C ALA A 144 12.86 1.02 18.36
N HIS A 145 11.87 1.35 19.20
CA HIS A 145 11.94 2.49 20.10
C HIS A 145 13.09 2.37 21.12
N GLU A 146 13.26 1.19 21.74
CA GLU A 146 14.35 0.93 22.71
C GLU A 146 15.73 1.04 22.05
N ASN A 147 15.86 0.65 20.77
CA ASN A 147 17.07 0.81 19.97
C ASN A 147 17.25 2.23 19.42
N GLY A 148 16.32 3.15 19.68
CA GLY A 148 16.37 4.53 19.19
C GLY A 148 16.07 4.67 17.69
N ILE A 149 15.53 3.66 17.05
CA ILE A 149 15.15 3.66 15.64
C ILE A 149 13.80 4.36 15.48
N PRO A 150 13.70 5.52 14.81
CA PRO A 150 12.43 6.16 14.54
C PRO A 150 11.60 5.35 13.56
N VAL A 151 10.29 5.21 13.85
CA VAL A 151 9.35 4.49 13.01
C VAL A 151 8.42 5.47 12.28
N ILE A 152 8.28 5.28 10.98
CA ILE A 152 7.28 5.93 10.14
C ILE A 152 6.30 4.86 9.67
N VAL A 153 5.01 5.11 9.83
CA VAL A 153 3.96 4.21 9.34
C VAL A 153 3.34 4.79 8.09
N PHE A 154 3.12 3.95 7.09
CA PHE A 154 2.49 4.34 5.83
C PHE A 154 1.45 3.32 5.38
N ASP A 155 0.52 3.73 4.51
CA ASP A 155 -0.60 2.93 3.99
C ASP A 155 -1.51 2.38 5.10
N SER A 156 -1.08 1.38 5.85
CA SER A 156 -1.81 0.82 7.00
C SER A 156 -1.27 1.38 8.32
N ASN A 157 -2.16 1.59 9.29
CA ASN A 157 -1.79 2.14 10.60
C ASN A 157 -1.39 1.03 11.60
N VAL A 158 -0.92 1.45 12.76
CA VAL A 158 -0.65 0.58 13.93
C VAL A 158 -1.40 1.14 15.13
N SER A 159 -1.71 0.28 16.12
CA SER A 159 -2.45 0.68 17.32
C SER A 159 -1.60 1.53 18.27
N GLU A 160 -0.32 1.21 18.47
CA GLU A 160 0.60 1.91 19.37
C GLU A 160 1.21 3.19 18.77
N LYS A 161 0.35 4.17 18.48
CA LYS A 161 0.73 5.45 17.81
C LYS A 161 1.81 6.26 18.54
N LYS A 162 1.96 6.07 19.87
CA LYS A 162 2.99 6.77 20.66
C LYS A 162 4.42 6.36 20.28
N LEU A 163 4.60 5.19 19.69
CA LEU A 163 5.89 4.67 19.23
C LEU A 163 6.23 5.10 17.79
N VAL A 164 5.30 5.80 17.13
CA VAL A 164 5.43 6.20 15.73
C VAL A 164 5.74 7.70 15.64
N ARG A 165 6.71 8.06 14.82
CA ARG A 165 7.09 9.46 14.55
C ARG A 165 6.17 10.15 13.57
N ALA A 166 5.70 9.42 12.56
CA ALA A 166 4.81 9.94 11.53
C ALA A 166 3.95 8.84 10.93
N TYR A 167 2.77 9.22 10.46
CA TYR A 167 1.90 8.40 9.63
C TYR A 167 1.68 9.10 8.28
N ARG A 168 1.70 8.32 7.20
CA ARG A 168 1.42 8.74 5.82
C ARG A 168 0.49 7.72 5.17
N GLY A 169 -0.77 8.06 5.02
CA GLY A 169 -1.79 7.28 4.33
C GLY A 169 -2.51 8.10 3.32
#